data_f33e9e168edb9a4477f56c4554ea5220
#
_entry.id   f33e9e168edb9a4477f56c4554ea5220
#
_cell.length_a   1.000
_cell.length_b   1.000
_cell.length_c   1.000
_cell.angle_alpha   90.00
_cell.angle_beta   90.00
_cell.angle_gamma   90.00
#
_symmetry.space_group_name_H-M   'P 1'
#
loop_
_entity.id
_entity.type
_entity.pdbx_description
1 polymer ?
#
loop_
_entity_poly.entity_id
_entity_poly.type
_entity_poly.pdbx_seq_one_letter_code
_entity_poly.pdbx_strand_id
1 'polypeptide(L)'
;ENSAITEDAGWLMAAGLLVLGIDFSFAPVLDIDCGVSQIIGNRSFSEDCELACQLAAKFSKGMRSAGMAATGKHFPGHGAIALDSHLALPVDDRDLDTLMQKDIRPFKQLIKEGLEGIMPAHVVYPAIDELPAGFSVIWVTEILRKQLGFNGAVFSDDLSMEGAAAVGDFNERAR
;
A
#
# COMPACT_ATOMS: atom_id res chain seq x y z
N GLU A 1 -21.44 12.53 5.46
CA GLU A 1 -21.14 12.26 6.89
C GLU A 1 -19.87 11.41 7.04
N ASN A 2 -19.74 10.24 6.40
CA ASN A 2 -18.58 9.36 6.54
C ASN A 2 -17.24 10.02 6.17
N SER A 3 -17.22 10.91 5.20
CA SER A 3 -16.01 11.58 4.69
C SER A 3 -15.35 12.52 5.72
N ALA A 4 -16.14 13.26 6.51
CA ALA A 4 -15.62 14.13 7.57
C ALA A 4 -15.04 13.29 8.73
N ILE A 5 -15.77 12.28 9.15
CA ILE A 5 -15.33 11.34 10.22
C ILE A 5 -14.00 10.67 9.84
N THR A 6 -13.81 10.32 8.56
CA THR A 6 -12.55 9.69 8.11
C THR A 6 -11.37 10.66 8.16
N GLU A 7 -11.58 11.94 7.83
CA GLU A 7 -10.55 12.98 7.94
C GLU A 7 -10.19 13.20 9.42
N ASP A 8 -11.20 13.30 10.30
CA ASP A 8 -11.00 13.43 11.75
C ASP A 8 -10.29 12.22 12.35
N ALA A 9 -10.60 11.00 11.90
CA ALA A 9 -9.93 9.78 12.34
C ALA A 9 -8.45 9.77 11.96
N GLY A 10 -8.11 10.18 10.73
CA GLY A 10 -6.72 10.33 10.28
C GLY A 10 -5.95 11.37 11.11
N TRP A 11 -6.59 12.51 11.40
CA TRP A 11 -6.01 13.54 12.25
C TRP A 11 -5.77 13.04 13.69
N LEU A 12 -6.77 12.41 14.28
CA LEU A 12 -6.71 11.91 15.66
C LEU A 12 -5.62 10.84 15.83
N MET A 13 -5.54 9.90 14.90
CA MET A 13 -4.50 8.86 14.89
C MET A 13 -3.12 9.51 14.82
N ALA A 14 -2.90 10.42 13.88
CA ALA A 14 -1.61 11.06 13.67
C ALA A 14 -1.22 11.95 14.86
N ALA A 15 -2.14 12.78 15.36
CA ALA A 15 -1.89 13.64 16.53
C ALA A 15 -1.54 12.80 17.77
N GLY A 16 -2.25 11.69 18.01
CA GLY A 16 -1.95 10.79 19.12
C GLY A 16 -0.57 10.16 19.03
N LEU A 17 -0.13 9.74 17.85
CA LEU A 17 1.20 9.18 17.62
C LEU A 17 2.31 10.22 17.78
N LEU A 18 2.13 11.43 17.25
CA LEU A 18 3.08 12.52 17.36
C LEU A 18 3.32 12.94 18.82
N VAL A 19 2.27 12.97 19.65
CA VAL A 19 2.41 13.26 21.11
C VAL A 19 3.28 12.21 21.83
N LEU A 20 3.29 10.97 21.32
CA LEU A 20 4.13 9.89 21.85
C LEU A 20 5.55 9.88 21.25
N GLY A 21 5.90 10.85 20.40
CA GLY A 21 7.19 10.94 19.75
C GLY A 21 7.38 10.01 18.56
N ILE A 22 6.28 9.53 17.96
CA ILE A 22 6.29 8.71 16.75
C ILE A 22 6.13 9.62 15.54
N ASP A 23 7.16 9.71 14.68
CA ASP A 23 7.25 10.69 13.59
C ASP A 23 6.38 10.33 12.37
N PHE A 24 6.16 9.04 12.09
CA PHE A 24 5.33 8.59 10.95
C PHE A 24 4.66 7.25 11.22
N SER A 25 3.64 6.94 10.43
CA SER A 25 2.91 5.67 10.47
C SER A 25 2.81 5.07 9.07
N PHE A 26 2.90 3.74 8.97
CA PHE A 26 2.61 3.00 7.74
C PHE A 26 1.10 2.90 7.49
N ALA A 27 0.48 4.05 7.29
CA ALA A 27 -0.93 4.25 7.00
C ALA A 27 -1.11 5.33 5.91
N PRO A 28 -2.17 5.25 5.11
CA PRO A 28 -3.29 4.30 5.13
C PRO A 28 -3.04 2.97 4.40
N VAL A 29 -3.89 1.96 4.68
CA VAL A 29 -4.04 0.77 3.84
C VAL A 29 -4.88 1.17 2.62
N LEU A 30 -4.34 0.97 1.41
CA LEU A 30 -4.97 1.33 0.14
C LEU A 30 -5.52 0.12 -0.62
N ASP A 31 -5.35 -1.06 -0.05
CA ASP A 31 -5.86 -2.30 -0.62
C ASP A 31 -7.39 -2.28 -0.67
N ILE A 32 -7.94 -2.66 -1.82
CA ILE A 32 -9.39 -2.77 -2.01
C ILE A 32 -9.84 -4.12 -1.48
N ASP A 33 -10.85 -4.15 -0.61
CA ASP A 33 -11.44 -5.40 -0.16
C ASP A 33 -12.15 -6.11 -1.33
N CYS A 34 -11.80 -7.38 -1.53
CA CYS A 34 -12.42 -8.23 -2.54
C CYS A 34 -13.14 -9.42 -1.89
N GLY A 35 -13.29 -9.42 -0.55
CA GLY A 35 -13.90 -10.51 0.21
C GLY A 35 -13.05 -11.79 0.23
N VAL A 36 -11.80 -11.73 -0.23
CA VAL A 36 -10.91 -12.89 -0.38
C VAL A 36 -9.77 -12.85 0.64
N SER A 37 -9.18 -11.68 0.84
CA SER A 37 -8.01 -11.52 1.72
C SER A 37 -8.44 -11.46 3.19
N GLN A 38 -8.07 -12.48 3.96
CA GLN A 38 -8.28 -12.47 5.41
C GLN A 38 -7.35 -11.48 6.15
N ILE A 39 -6.23 -11.11 5.52
CA ILE A 39 -5.24 -10.20 6.10
C ILE A 39 -5.68 -8.77 5.94
N ILE A 40 -6.21 -8.40 4.77
CA ILE A 40 -6.70 -7.06 4.51
C ILE A 40 -8.04 -6.84 5.20
N GLY A 41 -9.07 -7.59 4.84
CA GLY A 41 -10.38 -7.58 5.51
C GLY A 41 -10.79 -6.18 6.00
N ASN A 42 -11.10 -6.06 7.28
CA ASN A 42 -11.53 -4.81 7.93
C ASN A 42 -10.49 -3.66 7.92
N ARG A 43 -9.28 -3.89 7.41
CA ARG A 43 -8.27 -2.83 7.26
C ARG A 43 -8.50 -2.01 5.98
N SER A 44 -9.22 -2.55 5.00
CA SER A 44 -9.63 -1.81 3.80
C SER A 44 -10.69 -0.76 4.13
N PHE A 45 -10.67 0.35 3.40
CA PHE A 45 -11.71 1.37 3.52
C PHE A 45 -13.05 0.93 2.91
N SER A 46 -13.02 0.13 1.84
CA SER A 46 -14.22 -0.34 1.15
C SER A 46 -13.90 -1.41 0.10
N GLU A 47 -14.90 -2.19 -0.29
CA GLU A 47 -14.92 -3.03 -1.48
C GLU A 47 -15.19 -2.21 -2.76
N ASP A 48 -15.85 -1.07 -2.63
CA ASP A 48 -16.04 -0.11 -3.70
C ASP A 48 -14.78 0.74 -3.87
N CYS A 49 -14.15 0.62 -5.05
CA CYS A 49 -12.88 1.29 -5.35
C CYS A 49 -12.97 2.81 -5.29
N GLU A 50 -14.09 3.39 -5.75
CA GLU A 50 -14.27 4.85 -5.75
C GLU A 50 -14.41 5.38 -4.32
N LEU A 51 -15.21 4.70 -3.50
CA LEU A 51 -15.38 5.04 -2.09
C LEU A 51 -14.06 4.85 -1.33
N ALA A 52 -13.33 3.76 -1.57
CA ALA A 52 -12.02 3.52 -0.96
C ALA A 52 -11.02 4.63 -1.29
N CYS A 53 -10.96 5.08 -2.55
CA CYS A 53 -10.14 6.21 -2.97
C CYS A 53 -10.49 7.50 -2.20
N GLN A 54 -11.78 7.82 -2.11
CA GLN A 54 -12.27 9.03 -1.42
C GLN A 54 -11.93 8.98 0.09
N LEU A 55 -12.18 7.87 0.75
CA LEU A 55 -11.92 7.71 2.18
C LEU A 55 -10.42 7.72 2.48
N ALA A 56 -9.60 7.02 1.68
CA ALA A 56 -8.15 7.04 1.83
C ALA A 56 -7.55 8.44 1.66
N ALA A 57 -8.05 9.21 0.69
CA ALA A 57 -7.65 10.60 0.48
C ALA A 57 -7.98 11.47 1.70
N LYS A 58 -9.19 11.32 2.27
CA LYS A 58 -9.62 12.03 3.47
C LYS A 58 -8.79 11.66 4.69
N PHE A 59 -8.54 10.38 4.90
CA PHE A 59 -7.70 9.90 6.01
C PHE A 59 -6.28 10.48 5.91
N SER A 60 -5.66 10.41 4.72
CA SER A 60 -4.33 10.98 4.46
C SER A 60 -4.29 12.50 4.67
N LYS A 61 -5.36 13.20 4.27
CA LYS A 61 -5.50 14.64 4.52
C LYS A 61 -5.54 14.95 6.03
N GLY A 62 -6.28 14.15 6.80
CA GLY A 62 -6.31 14.25 8.26
C GLY A 62 -4.93 14.07 8.87
N MET A 63 -4.18 13.02 8.46
CA MET A 63 -2.81 12.79 8.92
C MET A 63 -1.90 13.99 8.66
N ARG A 64 -1.92 14.52 7.42
CA ARG A 64 -1.11 15.69 7.04
C ARG A 64 -1.49 16.95 7.83
N SER A 65 -2.77 17.16 8.11
CA SER A 65 -3.22 18.32 8.89
C SER A 65 -2.78 18.27 10.36
N ALA A 66 -2.51 17.08 10.89
CA ALA A 66 -1.86 16.88 12.18
C ALA A 66 -0.32 17.04 12.13
N GLY A 67 0.27 17.04 10.92
CA GLY A 67 1.72 17.16 10.72
C GLY A 67 2.43 15.82 10.45
N MET A 68 1.71 14.73 10.19
CA MET A 68 2.27 13.41 9.91
C MET A 68 2.17 13.05 8.42
N ALA A 69 3.29 12.60 7.84
CA ALA A 69 3.32 12.06 6.48
C ALA A 69 2.52 10.75 6.36
N ALA A 70 1.89 10.55 5.21
CA ALA A 70 1.14 9.33 4.91
C ALA A 70 1.98 8.33 4.10
N THR A 71 1.78 7.03 4.38
CA THR A 71 2.42 5.92 3.64
C THR A 71 1.35 4.95 3.16
N GLY A 72 1.10 4.95 1.85
CA GLY A 72 0.13 4.05 1.23
C GLY A 72 0.65 2.63 1.09
N LYS A 73 -0.16 1.63 1.44
CA LYS A 73 0.22 0.22 1.37
C LYS A 73 -0.97 -0.69 1.07
N HIS A 74 -0.75 -1.85 0.46
CA HIS A 74 0.50 -2.47 0.02
C HIS A 74 0.55 -2.46 -1.52
N PHE A 75 1.37 -1.63 -2.12
CA PHE A 75 1.46 -1.45 -3.58
C PHE A 75 1.90 -2.74 -4.29
N PRO A 76 1.28 -3.14 -5.41
CA PRO A 76 0.21 -2.48 -6.17
C PRO A 76 -1.23 -2.82 -5.71
N GLY A 77 -1.41 -3.65 -4.67
CA GLY A 77 -2.67 -4.03 -4.06
C GLY A 77 -2.68 -5.49 -3.61
N HIS A 78 -3.07 -5.75 -2.36
CA HIS A 78 -3.06 -7.08 -1.73
C HIS A 78 -4.48 -7.63 -1.45
N GLY A 79 -5.53 -6.86 -1.75
CA GLY A 79 -6.91 -7.20 -1.34
C GLY A 79 -7.54 -8.40 -2.04
N ALA A 80 -7.04 -8.78 -3.22
CA ALA A 80 -7.56 -9.93 -4.00
C ALA A 80 -6.85 -11.25 -3.72
N ILE A 81 -5.93 -11.31 -2.75
CA ILE A 81 -5.09 -12.45 -2.48
C ILE A 81 -5.51 -13.12 -1.16
N ALA A 82 -5.88 -14.41 -1.23
CA ALA A 82 -6.30 -15.19 -0.07
C ALA A 82 -5.13 -15.58 0.85
N LEU A 83 -3.94 -15.78 0.28
CA LEU A 83 -2.77 -16.23 1.01
C LEU A 83 -2.15 -15.12 1.86
N ASP A 84 -1.76 -15.50 3.07
CA ASP A 84 -1.00 -14.65 3.98
C ASP A 84 0.47 -14.61 3.55
N SER A 85 0.96 -13.43 3.16
CA SER A 85 2.36 -13.20 2.80
C SER A 85 3.35 -13.42 3.96
N HIS A 86 2.85 -13.54 5.21
CA HIS A 86 3.65 -13.95 6.35
C HIS A 86 3.90 -15.47 6.37
N LEU A 87 3.05 -16.28 5.72
CA LEU A 87 3.07 -17.73 5.78
C LEU A 87 3.50 -18.38 4.46
N ALA A 88 3.34 -17.68 3.34
CA ALA A 88 3.69 -18.17 2.01
C ALA A 88 4.00 -17.02 1.06
N LEU A 89 4.59 -17.31 -0.09
CA LEU A 89 4.75 -16.35 -1.19
C LEU A 89 3.43 -16.23 -1.95
N PRO A 90 2.69 -15.13 -1.81
CA PRO A 90 1.42 -14.94 -2.49
C PRO A 90 1.65 -14.56 -3.96
N VAL A 91 0.77 -15.06 -4.82
CA VAL A 91 0.79 -14.83 -6.27
C VAL A 91 -0.55 -14.26 -6.72
N ASP A 92 -0.50 -13.28 -7.61
CA ASP A 92 -1.65 -12.68 -8.28
C ASP A 92 -1.44 -12.74 -9.80
N ASP A 93 -2.21 -13.58 -10.48
CA ASP A 93 -2.07 -13.84 -11.91
C ASP A 93 -2.72 -12.76 -12.80
N ARG A 94 -3.30 -11.73 -12.21
CA ARG A 94 -3.96 -10.65 -12.98
C ARG A 94 -2.95 -9.82 -13.76
N ASP A 95 -3.38 -9.34 -14.91
CA ASP A 95 -2.58 -8.48 -15.76
C ASP A 95 -2.52 -7.03 -15.22
N LEU A 96 -1.59 -6.24 -15.78
CA LEU A 96 -1.37 -4.86 -15.38
C LEU A 96 -2.59 -3.98 -15.61
N ASP A 97 -3.33 -4.19 -16.71
CA ASP A 97 -4.50 -3.38 -17.05
C ASP A 97 -5.62 -3.58 -16.01
N THR A 98 -5.83 -4.80 -15.57
CA THR A 98 -6.78 -5.14 -14.51
C THR A 98 -6.38 -4.46 -13.19
N LEU A 99 -5.12 -4.54 -12.80
CA LEU A 99 -4.60 -3.89 -11.59
C LEU A 99 -4.70 -2.36 -11.68
N MET A 100 -4.39 -1.77 -12.85
CA MET A 100 -4.50 -0.33 -13.08
C MET A 100 -5.93 0.20 -12.98
N GLN A 101 -6.92 -0.61 -13.34
CA GLN A 101 -8.33 -0.23 -13.30
C GLN A 101 -8.92 -0.26 -11.88
N LYS A 102 -8.37 -1.05 -10.98
CA LYS A 102 -8.91 -1.22 -9.63
C LYS A 102 -7.87 -0.97 -8.55
N ASP A 103 -6.93 -1.88 -8.38
CA ASP A 103 -6.04 -1.95 -7.19
C ASP A 103 -5.04 -0.79 -7.12
N ILE A 104 -4.53 -0.34 -8.27
CA ILE A 104 -3.58 0.78 -8.38
C ILE A 104 -4.27 2.15 -8.30
N ARG A 105 -5.59 2.24 -8.52
CA ARG A 105 -6.31 3.52 -8.53
C ARG A 105 -6.14 4.33 -7.25
N PRO A 106 -6.27 3.79 -6.03
CA PRO A 106 -6.05 4.55 -4.80
C PRO A 106 -4.64 5.12 -4.71
N PHE A 107 -3.62 4.35 -5.09
CA PHE A 107 -2.23 4.82 -5.13
C PHE A 107 -2.06 5.96 -6.14
N LYS A 108 -2.57 5.78 -7.36
CA LYS A 108 -2.51 6.80 -8.41
C LYS A 108 -3.17 8.12 -8.00
N GLN A 109 -4.29 8.04 -7.29
CA GLN A 109 -4.97 9.22 -6.76
C GLN A 109 -4.14 9.92 -5.68
N LEU A 110 -3.68 9.17 -4.66
CA LEU A 110 -2.93 9.76 -3.56
C LEU A 110 -1.56 10.29 -4.01
N ILE A 111 -0.90 9.66 -4.98
CA ILE A 111 0.32 10.18 -5.60
C ILE A 111 0.10 11.58 -6.18
N LYS A 112 -1.01 11.79 -6.91
CA LYS A 112 -1.38 13.12 -7.44
C LYS A 112 -1.66 14.13 -6.35
N GLU A 113 -2.11 13.67 -5.18
CA GLU A 113 -2.39 14.49 -4.01
C GLU A 113 -1.13 14.67 -3.11
N GLY A 114 0.02 14.18 -3.54
CA GLY A 114 1.32 14.36 -2.85
C GLY A 114 1.60 13.32 -1.78
N LEU A 115 1.21 12.05 -1.98
CA LEU A 115 1.56 10.96 -1.07
C LEU A 115 3.08 10.90 -0.83
N GLU A 116 3.48 10.85 0.44
CA GLU A 116 4.87 10.97 0.85
C GLU A 116 5.63 9.64 0.88
N GLY A 117 4.92 8.56 1.22
CA GLY A 117 5.49 7.22 1.30
C GLY A 117 4.64 6.16 0.61
N ILE A 118 5.29 5.12 0.10
CA ILE A 118 4.64 3.91 -0.40
C ILE A 118 5.40 2.69 0.10
N MET A 119 4.65 1.66 0.50
CA MET A 119 5.18 0.35 0.87
C MET A 119 4.67 -0.69 -0.14
N PRO A 120 5.58 -1.27 -0.97
CA PRO A 120 5.21 -2.38 -1.85
C PRO A 120 4.94 -3.67 -1.09
N ALA A 121 4.04 -4.49 -1.65
CA ALA A 121 3.73 -5.81 -1.13
C ALA A 121 4.81 -6.85 -1.47
N HIS A 122 4.97 -7.87 -0.61
CA HIS A 122 5.71 -9.09 -0.95
C HIS A 122 4.81 -10.08 -1.69
N VAL A 123 4.35 -9.67 -2.87
CA VAL A 123 3.45 -10.42 -3.77
C VAL A 123 4.08 -10.49 -5.14
N VAL A 124 4.03 -11.67 -5.76
CA VAL A 124 4.45 -11.88 -7.15
C VAL A 124 3.26 -11.67 -8.09
N TYR A 125 3.49 -10.97 -9.18
CA TYR A 125 2.54 -10.73 -10.27
C TYR A 125 3.17 -11.27 -11.57
N PRO A 126 3.05 -12.57 -11.87
CA PRO A 126 3.83 -13.21 -12.92
C PRO A 126 3.56 -12.66 -14.33
N ALA A 127 2.41 -12.05 -14.55
CA ALA A 127 2.10 -11.35 -15.80
C ALA A 127 2.98 -10.10 -16.02
N ILE A 128 3.68 -9.61 -14.99
CA ILE A 128 4.51 -8.41 -15.01
C ILE A 128 5.96 -8.72 -14.68
N ASP A 129 6.22 -9.39 -13.55
CA ASP A 129 7.56 -9.79 -13.12
C ASP A 129 7.47 -11.05 -12.22
N GLU A 130 8.52 -11.87 -12.24
CA GLU A 130 8.65 -13.06 -11.41
C GLU A 130 9.09 -12.75 -9.96
N LEU A 131 9.54 -11.52 -9.70
CA LEU A 131 9.94 -11.06 -8.36
C LEU A 131 8.76 -10.44 -7.62
N PRO A 132 8.71 -10.53 -6.27
CA PRO A 132 7.75 -9.78 -5.48
C PRO A 132 7.85 -8.27 -5.75
N ALA A 133 6.73 -7.57 -5.73
CA ALA A 133 6.66 -6.17 -6.17
C ALA A 133 7.69 -5.25 -5.49
N GLY A 134 8.00 -5.48 -4.20
CA GLY A 134 9.01 -4.69 -3.48
C GLY A 134 10.45 -4.88 -3.97
N PHE A 135 10.74 -6.00 -4.63
CA PHE A 135 12.07 -6.34 -5.16
C PHE A 135 12.16 -6.22 -6.69
N SER A 136 11.06 -5.85 -7.33
CA SER A 136 10.97 -5.75 -8.79
C SER A 136 11.35 -4.35 -9.28
N VAL A 137 12.35 -4.27 -10.15
CA VAL A 137 12.71 -3.03 -10.86
C VAL A 137 11.54 -2.56 -11.74
N ILE A 138 10.79 -3.50 -12.31
CA ILE A 138 9.63 -3.17 -13.16
C ILE A 138 8.57 -2.47 -12.30
N TRP A 139 8.22 -3.03 -11.15
CA TRP A 139 7.22 -2.43 -10.26
C TRP A 139 7.67 -1.11 -9.66
N VAL A 140 8.88 -1.06 -9.08
CA VAL A 140 9.34 0.13 -8.34
C VAL A 140 9.82 1.22 -9.27
N THR A 141 10.58 0.89 -10.32
CA THR A 141 11.17 1.92 -11.18
C THR A 141 10.27 2.25 -12.37
N GLU A 142 9.86 1.25 -13.17
CA GLU A 142 9.15 1.55 -14.41
C GLU A 142 7.70 1.97 -14.12
N ILE A 143 6.98 1.23 -13.28
CA ILE A 143 5.58 1.51 -13.01
C ILE A 143 5.43 2.61 -11.96
N LEU A 144 5.95 2.41 -10.74
CA LEU A 144 5.70 3.35 -9.64
C LEU A 144 6.38 4.71 -9.88
N ARG A 145 7.68 4.71 -10.19
CA ARG A 145 8.44 5.97 -10.36
C ARG A 145 8.12 6.65 -11.69
N LYS A 146 8.23 5.94 -12.83
CA LYS A 146 8.12 6.56 -14.15
C LYS A 146 6.67 6.71 -14.61
N GLN A 147 5.86 5.65 -14.55
CA GLN A 147 4.50 5.69 -15.09
C GLN A 147 3.51 6.40 -14.17
N LEU A 148 3.57 6.15 -12.84
CA LEU A 148 2.70 6.80 -11.87
C LEU A 148 3.25 8.12 -11.33
N GLY A 149 4.55 8.41 -11.54
CA GLY A 149 5.18 9.67 -11.17
C GLY A 149 5.46 9.82 -9.68
N PHE A 150 5.57 8.71 -8.94
CA PHE A 150 5.84 8.77 -7.50
C PHE A 150 7.29 9.18 -7.21
N ASN A 151 7.47 10.24 -6.41
CA ASN A 151 8.78 10.78 -6.04
C ASN A 151 9.09 10.71 -4.53
N GLY A 152 8.16 10.17 -3.73
CA GLY A 152 8.31 10.03 -2.28
C GLY A 152 9.20 8.86 -1.86
N ALA A 153 9.20 8.54 -0.56
CA ALA A 153 9.95 7.42 -0.01
C ALA A 153 9.30 6.07 -0.36
N VAL A 154 10.11 5.07 -0.68
CA VAL A 154 9.67 3.67 -0.79
C VAL A 154 10.21 2.94 0.42
N PHE A 155 9.31 2.37 1.23
CA PHE A 155 9.64 1.57 2.39
C PHE A 155 9.48 0.10 2.04
N SER A 156 10.45 -0.74 2.38
CA SER A 156 10.23 -2.19 2.34
C SER A 156 9.14 -2.58 3.35
N ASP A 157 8.29 -3.54 3.00
CA ASP A 157 7.55 -4.29 4.01
C ASP A 157 8.51 -5.16 4.82
N ASP A 158 8.06 -5.81 5.89
CA ASP A 158 8.89 -6.57 6.80
C ASP A 158 9.70 -7.65 6.04
N LEU A 159 11.02 -7.49 6.04
CA LEU A 159 11.95 -8.40 5.36
C LEU A 159 12.01 -9.79 6.03
N SER A 160 11.46 -9.96 7.23
CA SER A 160 11.35 -11.26 7.89
C SER A 160 10.19 -12.12 7.37
N MET A 161 9.25 -11.52 6.60
CA MET A 161 8.11 -12.23 6.04
C MET A 161 8.53 -13.30 5.04
N GLU A 162 7.78 -14.41 5.01
CA GLU A 162 8.01 -15.52 4.08
C GLU A 162 7.91 -15.08 2.61
N GLY A 163 7.01 -14.12 2.31
CA GLY A 163 6.92 -13.51 0.99
C GLY A 163 8.19 -12.82 0.51
N ALA A 164 9.09 -12.39 1.42
CA ALA A 164 10.40 -11.85 1.09
C ALA A 164 11.47 -12.95 0.90
N ALA A 165 11.23 -14.16 1.41
CA ALA A 165 12.21 -15.26 1.38
C ALA A 165 12.56 -15.74 -0.04
N ALA A 166 11.68 -15.47 -1.00
CA ALA A 166 11.91 -15.78 -2.42
C ALA A 166 13.15 -15.10 -3.01
N VAL A 167 13.64 -14.01 -2.40
CA VAL A 167 14.77 -13.21 -2.93
C VAL A 167 16.12 -13.65 -2.34
N GLY A 168 16.12 -14.48 -1.31
CA GLY A 168 17.33 -14.98 -0.71
C GLY A 168 17.40 -14.83 0.82
N ASP A 169 18.61 -14.82 1.36
CA ASP A 169 18.83 -14.63 2.80
C ASP A 169 18.53 -13.18 3.23
N PHE A 170 18.55 -12.93 4.55
CA PHE A 170 18.20 -11.62 5.09
C PHE A 170 19.11 -10.49 4.58
N ASN A 171 20.39 -10.76 4.31
CA ASN A 171 21.32 -9.77 3.78
C ASN A 171 21.04 -9.48 2.29
N GLU A 172 20.65 -10.50 1.54
CA GLU A 172 20.26 -10.34 0.14
C GLU A 172 18.98 -9.54 0.00
N ARG A 173 18.00 -9.76 0.90
CA ARG A 173 16.74 -8.97 0.96
C ARG A 173 16.97 -7.50 1.32
N ALA A 174 18.01 -7.17 2.07
CA ALA A 174 18.31 -5.81 2.53
C ALA A 174 19.17 -5.00 1.54
N ARG A 175 19.58 -5.58 0.41
CA ARG A 175 20.39 -4.94 -0.65
C ARG A 175 19.53 -4.46 -1.81
#